data_fbb38e89d764c7f70032e3e0b078b642
#
_entry.id   fbb38e89d764c7f70032e3e0b078b642
#
_cell.length_a   1.000
_cell.length_b   1.000
_cell.length_c   1.000
_cell.angle_alpha   90.00
_cell.angle_beta   90.00
_cell.angle_gamma   90.00
#
_symmetry.space_group_name_H-M   'P 1'
#
loop_
_entity.id
_entity.type
_entity.pdbx_description
1 polymer ?
#
loop_
_entity_poly.entity_id
_entity_poly.type
_entity_poly.pdbx_seq_one_letter_code
_entity_poly.pdbx_strand_id
1 'polypeptide(L)'
;DGLDIETLGMAKSVLPGDVSGQAETHAALVNWLRGRESAVVGLDFSFGLPSTLLDAVDKPPTDWPVFLDTFSLANCADPNQFEDWGKERTRAATNGDRAFLKRETDGPVGASSPYGFIGSTITFYGIRDVLAPLVRGSDGGEAVATAAPMQGQTFEPPLTLLETYPAGALDRLGLCRDRYKGAGDGAQKRRQRNLSGLEELTPVSVDEADADRIVDNTGGDALDAVVAAAAALEALENGFAIDENRYNEREGYIYV
;
A
#
# COMPACT_ATOMS: atom_id res chain seq x y z
N ASP A 1 -14.49 18.59 6.79
CA ASP A 1 -13.47 19.14 5.87
C ASP A 1 -13.36 18.17 4.68
N GLY A 2 -13.08 18.68 3.48
CA GLY A 2 -12.98 17.87 2.26
C GLY A 2 -11.54 17.55 1.89
N LEU A 3 -11.35 16.68 0.90
CA LEU A 3 -10.07 16.35 0.29
C LEU A 3 -10.01 16.98 -1.11
N ASP A 4 -9.26 18.07 -1.24
CA ASP A 4 -8.97 18.69 -2.53
C ASP A 4 -7.65 18.14 -3.08
N ILE A 5 -7.61 17.81 -4.38
CA ILE A 5 -6.39 17.33 -5.02
C ILE A 5 -5.52 18.52 -5.42
N GLU A 6 -4.43 18.74 -4.69
CA GLU A 6 -3.46 19.80 -5.01
C GLU A 6 -2.47 19.37 -6.11
N THR A 7 -2.12 18.10 -6.16
CA THR A 7 -1.14 17.59 -7.13
C THR A 7 -1.45 16.15 -7.49
N LEU A 8 -1.61 15.91 -8.78
CA LEU A 8 -1.75 14.57 -9.35
C LEU A 8 -0.70 14.38 -10.45
N GLY A 9 0.10 13.34 -10.35
CA GLY A 9 1.09 13.05 -11.37
C GLY A 9 1.89 11.77 -11.12
N MET A 10 2.66 11.39 -12.13
CA MET A 10 3.61 10.27 -11.97
C MET A 10 4.78 10.70 -11.07
N ALA A 11 5.34 9.76 -10.30
CA ALA A 11 6.46 10.01 -9.41
C ALA A 11 7.58 10.84 -10.06
N LYS A 12 8.01 10.48 -11.27
CA LYS A 12 9.03 11.21 -12.02
C LYS A 12 8.68 12.66 -12.40
N SER A 13 7.40 13.05 -12.32
CA SER A 13 6.96 14.42 -12.62
C SER A 13 6.62 15.23 -11.37
N VAL A 14 6.37 14.57 -10.25
CA VAL A 14 5.99 15.19 -8.97
C VAL A 14 7.18 15.26 -8.01
N LEU A 15 8.03 14.24 -8.02
CA LEU A 15 9.19 14.20 -7.16
C LEU A 15 10.30 15.17 -7.66
N PRO A 16 11.03 15.82 -6.75
CA PRO A 16 12.13 16.68 -7.12
C PRO A 16 13.29 15.89 -7.70
N GLY A 17 13.93 16.45 -8.73
CA GLY A 17 15.10 15.88 -9.41
C GLY A 17 14.75 15.11 -10.68
N ASP A 18 15.80 14.69 -11.40
CA ASP A 18 15.67 13.85 -12.61
C ASP A 18 15.74 12.37 -12.17
N VAL A 19 14.59 11.71 -12.14
CA VAL A 19 14.44 10.35 -11.60
C VAL A 19 14.30 9.39 -12.78
N SER A 20 15.28 8.56 -13.03
CA SER A 20 15.34 7.71 -14.23
C SER A 20 15.14 6.21 -13.95
N GLY A 21 15.38 5.76 -12.74
CA GLY A 21 15.31 4.35 -12.34
C GLY A 21 14.39 4.10 -11.15
N GLN A 22 14.03 2.83 -10.93
CA GLN A 22 13.15 2.44 -9.82
C GLN A 22 13.75 2.80 -8.45
N ALA A 23 15.02 2.45 -8.21
CA ALA A 23 15.69 2.73 -6.94
C ALA A 23 15.80 4.25 -6.69
N GLU A 24 16.10 5.04 -7.73
CA GLU A 24 16.15 6.50 -7.65
C GLU A 24 14.77 7.08 -7.36
N THR A 25 13.72 6.52 -7.98
CA THR A 25 12.33 6.93 -7.73
C THR A 25 11.93 6.67 -6.27
N HIS A 26 12.26 5.50 -5.74
CA HIS A 26 11.96 5.17 -4.34
C HIS A 26 12.73 6.06 -3.37
N ALA A 27 14.03 6.29 -3.62
CA ALA A 27 14.83 7.19 -2.80
C ALA A 27 14.30 8.64 -2.84
N ALA A 28 13.91 9.13 -4.02
CA ALA A 28 13.30 10.45 -4.16
C ALA A 28 11.96 10.56 -3.44
N LEU A 29 11.11 9.51 -3.51
CA LEU A 29 9.85 9.44 -2.77
C LEU A 29 10.08 9.49 -1.26
N VAL A 30 11.01 8.69 -0.74
CA VAL A 30 11.37 8.69 0.68
C VAL A 30 11.85 10.07 1.13
N ASN A 31 12.74 10.71 0.35
CA ASN A 31 13.24 12.04 0.66
C ASN A 31 12.14 13.10 0.60
N TRP A 32 11.24 13.00 -0.37
CA TRP A 32 10.09 13.91 -0.48
C TRP A 32 9.13 13.77 0.70
N LEU A 33 8.84 12.54 1.13
CA LEU A 33 8.01 12.26 2.30
C LEU A 33 8.68 12.77 3.58
N ARG A 34 9.98 12.55 3.77
CA ARG A 34 10.75 13.06 4.91
C ARG A 34 10.67 14.59 5.07
N GLY A 35 10.42 15.29 4.00
CA GLY A 35 10.23 16.74 4.02
C GLY A 35 8.83 17.20 4.42
N ARG A 36 7.90 16.29 4.74
CA ARG A 36 6.55 16.65 5.20
C ARG A 36 6.55 16.86 6.72
N GLU A 37 5.79 17.83 7.18
CA GLU A 37 5.70 18.16 8.61
C GLU A 37 4.50 17.51 9.29
N SER A 38 3.46 17.19 8.50
CA SER A 38 2.22 16.59 9.00
C SER A 38 1.46 15.96 7.82
N ALA A 39 1.46 14.62 7.71
CA ALA A 39 0.73 13.93 6.66
C ALA A 39 0.32 12.52 7.05
N VAL A 40 -0.85 12.11 6.55
CA VAL A 40 -1.27 10.71 6.47
C VAL A 40 -1.05 10.24 5.03
N VAL A 41 -0.40 9.09 4.86
CA VAL A 41 0.02 8.60 3.56
C VAL A 41 -0.56 7.21 3.31
N GLY A 42 -1.47 7.08 2.36
CA GLY A 42 -1.97 5.80 1.87
C GLY A 42 -1.00 5.20 0.84
N LEU A 43 -0.55 3.98 1.07
CA LEU A 43 0.39 3.26 0.20
C LEU A 43 -0.25 1.94 -0.27
N ASP A 44 -0.32 1.74 -1.59
CA ASP A 44 -0.90 0.53 -2.21
C ASP A 44 0.14 -0.57 -2.35
N PHE A 45 0.63 -1.07 -1.23
CA PHE A 45 1.41 -2.30 -1.13
C PHE A 45 1.33 -2.90 0.26
N SER A 46 1.62 -4.21 0.37
CA SER A 46 1.50 -4.92 1.65
C SER A 46 2.58 -4.52 2.65
N PHE A 47 2.16 -4.20 3.89
CA PHE A 47 3.07 -3.83 4.98
C PHE A 47 3.59 -5.03 5.77
N GLY A 48 3.12 -6.23 5.47
CA GLY A 48 3.53 -7.43 6.18
C GLY A 48 3.25 -8.72 5.42
N LEU A 49 3.47 -9.84 6.07
CA LEU A 49 3.30 -11.19 5.52
C LEU A 49 2.38 -12.02 6.41
N PRO A 50 1.78 -13.10 5.86
CA PRO A 50 0.95 -14.02 6.64
C PRO A 50 1.69 -14.59 7.85
N SER A 51 1.07 -14.61 9.01
CA SER A 51 1.64 -15.12 10.27
C SER A 51 2.15 -16.56 10.13
N THR A 52 1.42 -17.42 9.42
CA THR A 52 1.86 -18.78 9.12
C THR A 52 3.22 -18.82 8.38
N LEU A 53 3.47 -17.85 7.49
CA LEU A 53 4.75 -17.75 6.81
C LEU A 53 5.84 -17.22 7.75
N LEU A 54 5.48 -16.26 8.61
CA LEU A 54 6.39 -15.72 9.63
C LEU A 54 6.79 -16.77 10.65
N ASP A 55 5.88 -17.67 11.03
CA ASP A 55 6.16 -18.78 11.94
C ASP A 55 7.08 -19.86 11.33
N ALA A 56 7.15 -19.93 10.00
CA ALA A 56 7.98 -20.89 9.27
C ALA A 56 9.45 -20.44 9.08
N VAL A 57 9.86 -19.28 9.61
CA VAL A 57 11.26 -18.84 9.58
C VAL A 57 12.01 -19.27 10.83
N ASP A 58 13.34 -19.35 10.75
CA ASP A 58 14.18 -19.85 11.86
C ASP A 58 14.06 -19.03 13.15
N LYS A 59 13.76 -17.75 13.02
CA LYS A 59 13.52 -16.81 14.12
C LYS A 59 12.25 -16.01 13.82
N PRO A 60 11.07 -16.54 14.19
CA PRO A 60 9.82 -15.85 13.98
C PRO A 60 9.78 -14.47 14.67
N PRO A 61 9.36 -13.42 13.98
CA PRO A 61 9.17 -12.11 14.59
C PRO A 61 8.03 -12.17 15.60
N THR A 62 8.21 -11.55 16.75
CA THR A 62 7.22 -11.51 17.84
C THR A 62 6.10 -10.52 17.55
N ASP A 63 6.41 -9.46 16.84
CA ASP A 63 5.53 -8.35 16.50
C ASP A 63 5.93 -7.72 15.16
N TRP A 64 5.15 -6.78 14.68
CA TRP A 64 5.39 -6.13 13.40
C TRP A 64 6.68 -5.28 13.36
N PRO A 65 7.06 -4.48 14.36
CA PRO A 65 8.35 -3.82 14.39
C PRO A 65 9.54 -4.78 14.27
N VAL A 66 9.50 -5.90 15.00
CA VAL A 66 10.53 -6.95 14.89
C VAL A 66 10.50 -7.60 13.51
N PHE A 67 9.32 -7.82 12.91
CA PHE A 67 9.23 -8.25 11.53
C PHE A 67 9.94 -7.29 10.58
N LEU A 68 9.67 -5.99 10.69
CA LEU A 68 10.28 -4.99 9.83
C LEU A 68 11.81 -4.92 10.02
N ASP A 69 12.29 -5.12 11.26
CA ASP A 69 13.71 -5.11 11.61
C ASP A 69 14.47 -6.34 11.15
N THR A 70 13.86 -7.50 11.32
CA THR A 70 14.50 -8.80 11.08
C THR A 70 14.05 -9.43 9.78
N PHE A 71 12.99 -8.92 9.18
CA PHE A 71 12.54 -9.38 7.89
C PHE A 71 13.61 -9.10 6.86
N SER A 72 14.47 -10.07 6.77
CA SER A 72 15.61 -10.10 5.92
C SER A 72 15.17 -10.34 4.49
N LEU A 73 14.48 -9.37 3.91
CA LEU A 73 14.53 -9.18 2.47
C LEU A 73 15.98 -9.14 1.98
N ALA A 74 16.94 -8.94 2.90
CA ALA A 74 18.37 -9.07 2.66
C ALA A 74 18.80 -10.44 2.15
N ASN A 75 18.04 -11.50 2.42
CA ASN A 75 18.31 -12.82 1.87
C ASN A 75 17.67 -13.05 0.48
N CYS A 76 16.83 -12.13 0.02
CA CYS A 76 16.28 -12.13 -1.33
C CYS A 76 16.87 -10.94 -2.10
N ALA A 77 17.55 -11.21 -3.22
CA ALA A 77 18.16 -10.16 -4.02
C ALA A 77 17.12 -9.39 -4.86
N ASP A 78 16.02 -10.05 -5.19
CA ASP A 78 14.99 -9.52 -6.10
C ASP A 78 13.59 -10.11 -5.78
N PRO A 79 12.51 -9.57 -6.38
CA PRO A 79 11.15 -10.03 -6.17
C PRO A 79 10.89 -11.48 -6.57
N ASN A 80 11.61 -12.04 -7.54
CA ASN A 80 11.44 -13.43 -7.95
C ASN A 80 11.95 -14.37 -6.85
N GLN A 81 13.11 -14.07 -6.28
CA GLN A 81 13.63 -14.81 -5.13
C GLN A 81 12.71 -14.69 -3.92
N PHE A 82 12.11 -13.52 -3.70
CA PHE A 82 11.14 -13.31 -2.64
C PHE A 82 9.86 -14.15 -2.86
N GLU A 83 9.33 -14.19 -4.08
CA GLU A 83 8.18 -15.03 -4.42
C GLU A 83 8.50 -16.51 -4.24
N ASP A 84 9.65 -16.99 -4.72
CA ASP A 84 10.06 -18.38 -4.62
C ASP A 84 10.30 -18.78 -3.15
N TRP A 85 10.93 -17.92 -2.37
CA TRP A 85 11.09 -18.10 -0.92
C TRP A 85 9.73 -18.22 -0.22
N GLY A 86 8.78 -17.32 -0.51
CA GLY A 86 7.44 -17.36 0.06
C GLY A 86 6.68 -18.64 -0.31
N LYS A 87 6.76 -19.07 -1.58
CA LYS A 87 6.14 -20.32 -2.05
C LYS A 87 6.73 -21.55 -1.37
N GLU A 88 8.04 -21.62 -1.24
CA GLU A 88 8.73 -22.74 -0.59
C GLU A 88 8.28 -22.88 0.87
N ARG A 89 8.32 -21.79 1.62
CA ARG A 89 7.90 -21.76 3.03
C ARG A 89 6.40 -22.08 3.20
N THR A 90 5.57 -21.55 2.31
CA THR A 90 4.13 -21.87 2.30
C THR A 90 3.88 -23.37 2.09
N ARG A 91 4.55 -23.97 1.10
CA ARG A 91 4.42 -25.41 0.86
C ARG A 91 4.88 -26.24 2.05
N ALA A 92 5.98 -25.84 2.69
CA ALA A 92 6.47 -26.51 3.90
C ALA A 92 5.44 -26.41 5.05
N ALA A 93 4.88 -25.23 5.29
CA ALA A 93 3.90 -24.99 6.35
C ALA A 93 2.53 -25.64 6.09
N THR A 94 2.17 -25.89 4.83
CA THR A 94 0.86 -26.45 4.42
C THR A 94 0.93 -27.87 3.87
N ASN A 95 2.04 -28.59 4.09
CA ASN A 95 2.27 -29.93 3.54
C ASN A 95 2.08 -30.03 2.01
N GLY A 96 2.39 -28.95 1.30
CA GLY A 96 2.27 -28.88 -0.16
C GLY A 96 0.91 -28.45 -0.70
N ASP A 97 -0.08 -28.23 0.15
CA ASP A 97 -1.46 -27.94 -0.28
C ASP A 97 -1.59 -26.55 -0.94
N ARG A 98 -0.76 -25.60 -0.56
CA ARG A 98 -0.81 -24.22 -1.05
C ARG A 98 0.55 -23.72 -1.48
N ALA A 99 0.55 -22.81 -2.44
CA ALA A 99 1.74 -22.05 -2.84
C ALA A 99 1.71 -20.60 -2.32
N PHE A 100 0.53 -20.09 -2.00
CA PHE A 100 0.31 -18.73 -1.52
C PHE A 100 -0.64 -18.72 -0.33
N LEU A 101 -0.34 -17.89 0.64
CA LEU A 101 -1.21 -17.58 1.79
C LEU A 101 -1.61 -16.12 1.74
N LYS A 102 -2.75 -15.82 2.33
CA LYS A 102 -3.24 -14.47 2.58
C LYS A 102 -3.11 -14.14 4.05
N ARG A 103 -2.92 -12.87 4.35
CA ARG A 103 -3.02 -12.34 5.71
C ARG A 103 -4.51 -12.30 6.15
N GLU A 104 -4.74 -12.13 7.42
CA GLU A 104 -6.10 -11.95 7.97
C GLU A 104 -6.84 -10.79 7.28
N THR A 105 -6.13 -9.70 6.98
CA THR A 105 -6.70 -8.52 6.32
C THR A 105 -6.96 -8.70 4.83
N ASP A 106 -6.24 -9.57 4.11
CA ASP A 106 -6.31 -9.71 2.65
C ASP A 106 -7.63 -10.35 2.17
N GLY A 107 -8.06 -11.41 2.85
CA GLY A 107 -9.23 -12.20 2.45
C GLY A 107 -10.51 -11.38 2.35
N PRO A 108 -10.91 -10.70 3.43
CA PRO A 108 -12.15 -9.91 3.49
C PRO A 108 -12.24 -8.77 2.48
N VAL A 109 -11.11 -8.14 2.14
CA VAL A 109 -11.07 -7.06 1.14
C VAL A 109 -10.77 -7.55 -0.29
N GLY A 110 -10.56 -8.87 -0.43
CA GLY A 110 -10.27 -9.50 -1.73
C GLY A 110 -8.88 -9.20 -2.27
N ALA A 111 -7.94 -8.80 -1.43
CA ALA A 111 -6.54 -8.63 -1.83
C ALA A 111 -5.87 -9.97 -2.13
N SER A 112 -4.81 -9.94 -2.90
CA SER A 112 -3.98 -11.10 -3.23
C SER A 112 -2.94 -11.37 -2.13
N SER A 113 -2.23 -12.50 -2.23
CA SER A 113 -1.08 -12.79 -1.37
C SER A 113 0.03 -11.75 -1.57
N PRO A 114 0.67 -11.27 -0.49
CA PRO A 114 1.75 -10.27 -0.56
C PRO A 114 2.97 -10.67 -1.40
N TYR A 115 3.19 -11.97 -1.58
CA TYR A 115 4.33 -12.51 -2.33
C TYR A 115 3.90 -13.28 -3.59
N GLY A 116 2.68 -13.02 -4.10
CA GLY A 116 2.18 -13.65 -5.32
C GLY A 116 2.08 -12.68 -6.49
N PHE A 117 2.45 -13.12 -7.70
CA PHE A 117 2.33 -12.35 -8.93
C PHE A 117 2.92 -10.93 -8.81
N ILE A 118 2.16 -9.91 -9.23
CA ILE A 118 2.56 -8.50 -9.13
C ILE A 118 2.78 -8.09 -7.65
N GLY A 119 2.06 -8.72 -6.71
CA GLY A 119 2.20 -8.47 -5.28
C GLY A 119 3.62 -8.67 -4.77
N SER A 120 4.35 -9.68 -5.26
CA SER A 120 5.74 -9.92 -4.87
C SER A 120 6.64 -8.72 -5.18
N THR A 121 6.50 -8.11 -6.35
CA THR A 121 7.31 -6.96 -6.77
C THR A 121 7.02 -5.72 -5.94
N ILE A 122 5.75 -5.35 -5.80
CA ILE A 122 5.36 -4.13 -5.08
C ILE A 122 5.61 -4.25 -3.57
N THR A 123 5.36 -5.42 -2.98
CA THR A 123 5.64 -5.69 -1.56
C THR A 123 7.14 -5.68 -1.28
N PHE A 124 7.95 -6.38 -2.10
CA PHE A 124 9.40 -6.45 -1.92
C PHE A 124 10.05 -5.07 -1.91
N TYR A 125 9.80 -4.28 -2.96
CA TYR A 125 10.37 -2.94 -3.07
C TYR A 125 9.70 -1.95 -2.11
N GLY A 126 8.39 -2.05 -1.91
CA GLY A 126 7.65 -1.18 -0.99
C GLY A 126 8.16 -1.29 0.44
N ILE A 127 8.34 -2.51 0.96
CA ILE A 127 8.88 -2.70 2.32
C ILE A 127 10.33 -2.27 2.38
N ARG A 128 11.19 -2.74 1.45
CA ARG A 128 12.64 -2.53 1.52
C ARG A 128 13.05 -1.08 1.27
N ASP A 129 12.45 -0.46 0.25
CA ASP A 129 12.93 0.81 -0.29
C ASP A 129 12.11 2.02 0.18
N VAL A 130 10.90 1.81 0.71
CA VAL A 130 10.00 2.90 1.14
C VAL A 130 9.64 2.78 2.62
N LEU A 131 8.98 1.70 3.01
CA LEU A 131 8.43 1.54 4.36
C LEU A 131 9.54 1.49 5.43
N ALA A 132 10.48 0.58 5.30
CA ALA A 132 11.56 0.41 6.27
C ALA A 132 12.42 1.68 6.43
N PRO A 133 12.87 2.37 5.36
CA PRO A 133 13.58 3.63 5.50
C PRO A 133 12.80 4.73 6.23
N LEU A 134 11.48 4.82 6.08
CA LEU A 134 10.67 5.84 6.75
C LEU A 134 10.41 5.52 8.23
N VAL A 135 10.12 4.25 8.53
CA VAL A 135 9.70 3.80 9.87
C VAL A 135 10.90 3.52 10.79
N ARG A 136 12.00 3.04 10.24
CA ARG A 136 13.22 2.70 11.01
C ARG A 136 14.31 3.76 10.94
N GLY A 137 14.21 4.65 9.97
CA GLY A 137 15.35 5.45 9.55
C GLY A 137 16.31 4.67 8.65
N SER A 138 17.20 5.36 7.95
CA SER A 138 18.23 4.79 7.09
C SER A 138 19.56 5.49 7.33
N ASP A 139 20.66 4.75 7.22
CA ASP A 139 22.02 5.28 7.28
C ASP A 139 22.33 6.20 8.48
N GLY A 140 21.77 5.87 9.66
CA GLY A 140 21.94 6.67 10.88
C GLY A 140 20.97 7.86 11.00
N GLY A 141 20.03 8.00 10.08
CA GLY A 141 18.90 8.94 10.20
C GLY A 141 17.82 8.42 11.15
N GLU A 142 17.05 9.35 11.74
CA GLU A 142 15.94 9.01 12.60
C GLU A 142 14.73 8.50 11.80
N ALA A 143 13.89 7.68 12.45
CA ALA A 143 12.57 7.35 11.97
C ALA A 143 11.72 8.62 11.85
N VAL A 144 10.99 8.76 10.75
CA VAL A 144 10.14 9.94 10.48
C VAL A 144 8.68 9.58 10.29
N ALA A 145 8.35 8.31 10.40
CA ALA A 145 7.00 7.82 10.21
C ALA A 145 6.62 6.72 11.20
N THR A 146 5.34 6.66 11.52
CA THR A 146 4.69 5.51 12.16
C THR A 146 3.78 4.80 11.18
N ALA A 147 3.65 3.49 11.31
CA ALA A 147 2.73 2.67 10.50
C ALA A 147 1.53 2.27 11.34
N ALA A 148 0.35 2.79 11.01
CA ALA A 148 -0.87 2.42 11.69
C ALA A 148 -1.50 1.15 11.05
N PRO A 149 -2.14 0.28 11.87
CA PRO A 149 -2.30 0.36 13.32
C PRO A 149 -1.14 -0.28 14.11
N MET A 150 -0.13 -0.88 13.44
CA MET A 150 0.91 -1.72 14.05
C MET A 150 1.79 -0.99 15.08
N GLN A 151 1.93 0.32 14.96
CA GLN A 151 2.67 1.18 15.89
C GLN A 151 1.78 2.17 16.63
N GLY A 152 0.46 2.05 16.50
CA GLY A 152 -0.54 2.88 17.17
C GLY A 152 -1.71 3.23 16.26
N GLN A 153 -2.83 3.60 16.90
CA GLN A 153 -4.06 4.01 16.22
C GLN A 153 -4.33 5.51 16.39
N THR A 154 -3.27 6.30 16.38
CA THR A 154 -3.33 7.75 16.48
C THR A 154 -2.47 8.38 15.41
N PHE A 155 -2.83 9.60 14.99
CA PHE A 155 -1.97 10.35 14.12
C PHE A 155 -0.70 10.79 14.87
N GLU A 156 0.45 10.37 14.35
CA GLU A 156 1.77 10.71 14.89
C GLU A 156 2.57 11.49 13.85
N PRO A 157 2.80 12.82 14.07
CA PRO A 157 3.65 13.60 13.17
C PRO A 157 5.10 13.09 13.19
N PRO A 158 5.88 13.31 12.12
CA PRO A 158 5.48 14.00 10.88
C PRO A 158 4.64 13.16 9.94
N LEU A 159 4.73 11.83 9.95
CA LEU A 159 4.03 10.97 9.01
C LEU A 159 3.34 9.80 9.71
N THR A 160 2.08 9.55 9.33
CA THR A 160 1.41 8.27 9.59
C THR A 160 1.18 7.54 8.27
N LEU A 161 1.73 6.34 8.14
CA LEU A 161 1.63 5.51 6.94
C LEU A 161 0.52 4.47 7.11
N LEU A 162 -0.29 4.32 6.09
CA LEU A 162 -1.38 3.35 6.01
C LEU A 162 -1.18 2.43 4.81
N GLU A 163 -1.35 1.15 5.01
CA GLU A 163 -1.57 0.24 3.89
C GLU A 163 -2.98 0.45 3.37
N THR A 164 -3.11 0.76 2.09
CA THR A 164 -4.41 0.91 1.41
C THR A 164 -4.52 -0.10 0.28
N TYR A 165 -5.75 -0.41 -0.12
CA TYR A 165 -6.01 -1.28 -1.27
C TYR A 165 -7.14 -0.68 -2.11
N PRO A 166 -6.82 0.10 -3.15
CA PRO A 166 -7.80 0.84 -3.94
C PRO A 166 -8.94 -0.01 -4.50
N ALA A 167 -8.63 -1.20 -5.02
CA ALA A 167 -9.68 -2.09 -5.53
C ALA A 167 -10.65 -2.57 -4.44
N GLY A 168 -10.17 -2.79 -3.22
CA GLY A 168 -10.99 -3.11 -2.05
C GLY A 168 -11.84 -1.92 -1.59
N ALA A 169 -11.28 -0.72 -1.60
CA ALA A 169 -12.02 0.50 -1.28
C ALA A 169 -13.14 0.79 -2.29
N LEU A 170 -12.87 0.61 -3.59
CA LEU A 170 -13.89 0.70 -4.63
C LEU A 170 -15.02 -0.32 -4.42
N ASP A 171 -14.67 -1.56 -4.09
CA ASP A 171 -15.65 -2.64 -3.83
C ASP A 171 -16.54 -2.30 -2.62
N ARG A 172 -15.95 -1.83 -1.53
CA ARG A 172 -16.67 -1.39 -0.33
C ARG A 172 -17.66 -0.25 -0.61
N LEU A 173 -17.29 0.67 -1.48
CA LEU A 173 -18.15 1.77 -1.92
C LEU A 173 -19.21 1.35 -2.97
N GLY A 174 -19.23 0.09 -3.39
CA GLY A 174 -20.15 -0.39 -4.45
C GLY A 174 -19.77 0.09 -5.85
N LEU A 175 -18.51 0.50 -6.05
CA LEU A 175 -17.96 0.97 -7.32
C LEU A 175 -17.30 -0.16 -8.12
N CYS A 176 -16.83 0.14 -9.32
CA CYS A 176 -16.25 -0.86 -10.20
C CYS A 176 -14.83 -1.26 -9.73
N ARG A 177 -14.73 -2.35 -9.00
CA ARG A 177 -13.47 -2.96 -8.56
C ARG A 177 -12.58 -3.43 -9.71
N ASP A 178 -13.20 -3.97 -10.77
CA ASP A 178 -12.50 -4.65 -11.85
C ASP A 178 -12.63 -3.94 -13.20
N ARG A 179 -11.67 -4.21 -14.10
CA ARG A 179 -11.70 -3.81 -15.51
C ARG A 179 -11.75 -2.31 -15.76
N TYR A 180 -11.35 -1.48 -14.80
CA TYR A 180 -11.15 -0.04 -15.02
C TYR A 180 -9.73 0.26 -15.54
N LYS A 181 -8.79 -0.69 -15.44
CA LYS A 181 -7.45 -0.63 -16.05
C LYS A 181 -7.51 -1.07 -17.49
N GLY A 182 -6.76 -0.40 -18.37
CA GLY A 182 -6.69 -0.67 -19.81
C GLY A 182 -7.12 0.50 -20.69
N ALA A 183 -6.77 0.43 -21.99
CA ALA A 183 -6.96 1.49 -22.97
C ALA A 183 -8.35 1.48 -23.66
N GLY A 184 -9.18 0.47 -23.42
CA GLY A 184 -10.49 0.35 -24.08
C GLY A 184 -11.56 1.27 -23.49
N ASP A 185 -12.53 1.70 -24.33
CA ASP A 185 -13.64 2.57 -23.93
C ASP A 185 -14.40 2.07 -22.69
N GLY A 186 -14.54 0.76 -22.53
CA GLY A 186 -15.19 0.18 -21.38
C GLY A 186 -14.43 0.41 -20.09
N ALA A 187 -13.10 0.40 -20.12
CA ALA A 187 -12.25 0.69 -18.98
C ALA A 187 -12.29 2.20 -18.65
N GLN A 188 -12.22 3.06 -19.65
CA GLN A 188 -12.34 4.51 -19.48
C GLN A 188 -13.68 4.90 -18.83
N LYS A 189 -14.79 4.34 -19.33
CA LYS A 189 -16.13 4.57 -18.73
C LYS A 189 -16.22 4.11 -17.28
N ARG A 190 -15.51 3.03 -16.91
CA ARG A 190 -15.47 2.60 -15.52
C ARG A 190 -14.65 3.54 -14.64
N ARG A 191 -13.50 4.04 -15.13
CA ARG A 191 -12.72 5.07 -14.40
C ARG A 191 -13.57 6.31 -14.16
N GLN A 192 -14.27 6.79 -15.18
CA GLN A 192 -15.18 7.94 -15.03
C GLN A 192 -16.29 7.68 -14.01
N ARG A 193 -16.95 6.49 -14.09
CA ARG A 193 -17.97 6.10 -13.11
C ARG A 193 -17.41 6.01 -11.68
N ASN A 194 -16.24 5.42 -11.53
CA ASN A 194 -15.59 5.32 -10.23
C ASN A 194 -15.23 6.69 -9.66
N LEU A 195 -14.70 7.59 -10.49
CA LEU A 195 -14.39 8.95 -10.07
C LEU A 195 -15.65 9.70 -9.63
N SER A 196 -16.68 9.72 -10.47
CA SER A 196 -17.96 10.39 -10.12
C SER A 196 -18.61 9.77 -8.86
N GLY A 197 -18.54 8.44 -8.72
CA GLY A 197 -19.05 7.78 -7.52
C GLY A 197 -18.22 8.08 -6.27
N LEU A 198 -16.90 8.24 -6.42
CA LEU A 198 -16.01 8.62 -5.32
C LEU A 198 -16.36 10.04 -4.82
N GLU A 199 -16.53 11.01 -5.73
CA GLU A 199 -16.95 12.37 -5.39
C GLU A 199 -18.35 12.45 -4.76
N GLU A 200 -19.26 11.53 -5.12
CA GLU A 200 -20.60 11.45 -4.53
C GLU A 200 -20.60 10.82 -3.13
N LEU A 201 -19.74 9.81 -2.90
CA LEU A 201 -19.76 8.97 -1.70
C LEU A 201 -18.74 9.37 -0.65
N THR A 202 -17.75 10.18 -1.00
CA THR A 202 -16.66 10.61 -0.12
C THR A 202 -16.45 12.13 -0.25
N PRO A 203 -15.76 12.76 0.70
CA PRO A 203 -15.51 14.21 0.62
C PRO A 203 -14.36 14.58 -0.35
N VAL A 204 -14.10 13.76 -1.36
CA VAL A 204 -13.10 14.04 -2.41
C VAL A 204 -13.66 15.00 -3.44
N SER A 205 -12.88 15.99 -3.83
CA SER A 205 -13.18 16.92 -4.91
C SER A 205 -12.03 16.95 -5.90
N VAL A 206 -12.34 16.85 -7.19
CA VAL A 206 -11.36 16.79 -8.28
C VAL A 206 -11.69 17.88 -9.30
N ASP A 207 -10.73 18.69 -9.68
CA ASP A 207 -10.94 19.65 -10.75
C ASP A 207 -11.05 18.97 -12.14
N GLU A 208 -11.57 19.70 -13.13
CA GLU A 208 -11.83 19.15 -14.48
C GLU A 208 -10.54 18.64 -15.15
N ALA A 209 -9.40 19.32 -14.95
CA ALA A 209 -8.14 18.94 -15.59
C ALA A 209 -7.57 17.66 -14.97
N ASP A 210 -7.68 17.49 -13.68
CA ASP A 210 -7.25 16.26 -13.00
C ASP A 210 -8.26 15.12 -13.22
N ALA A 211 -9.56 15.42 -13.32
CA ALA A 211 -10.57 14.43 -13.70
C ALA A 211 -10.27 13.82 -15.08
N ASP A 212 -9.94 14.63 -16.07
CA ASP A 212 -9.52 14.16 -17.39
C ASP A 212 -8.26 13.28 -17.32
N ARG A 213 -7.26 13.70 -16.54
CA ARG A 213 -6.03 12.91 -16.32
C ARG A 213 -6.31 11.54 -15.70
N ILE A 214 -7.20 11.49 -14.70
CA ILE A 214 -7.60 10.25 -14.04
C ILE A 214 -8.30 9.33 -15.04
N VAL A 215 -9.26 9.86 -15.79
CA VAL A 215 -10.06 9.10 -16.76
C VAL A 215 -9.21 8.59 -17.92
N ASP A 216 -8.25 9.38 -18.39
CA ASP A 216 -7.37 9.02 -19.50
C ASP A 216 -6.18 8.14 -19.09
N ASN A 217 -5.88 8.03 -17.80
CA ASN A 217 -4.82 7.16 -17.31
C ASN A 217 -5.17 5.68 -17.47
N THR A 218 -4.68 5.08 -18.55
CA THR A 218 -4.99 3.68 -18.93
C THR A 218 -4.48 2.65 -17.93
N GLY A 219 -3.44 2.96 -17.16
CA GLY A 219 -2.93 2.12 -16.06
C GLY A 219 -3.92 2.07 -14.89
N GLY A 220 -4.73 3.10 -14.72
CA GLY A 220 -5.63 3.26 -13.57
C GLY A 220 -4.94 3.80 -12.32
N ASP A 221 -3.63 4.01 -12.36
CA ASP A 221 -2.82 4.38 -11.20
C ASP A 221 -3.21 5.76 -10.64
N ALA A 222 -3.63 6.69 -11.51
CA ALA A 222 -4.12 8.00 -11.07
C ALA A 222 -5.43 7.89 -10.25
N LEU A 223 -6.35 7.01 -10.68
CA LEU A 223 -7.55 6.72 -9.90
C LEU A 223 -7.19 6.01 -8.58
N ASP A 224 -6.31 5.02 -8.64
CA ASP A 224 -5.86 4.29 -7.45
C ASP A 224 -5.25 5.23 -6.41
N ALA A 225 -4.48 6.23 -6.82
CA ALA A 225 -3.90 7.22 -5.91
C ALA A 225 -4.98 8.07 -5.21
N VAL A 226 -6.01 8.49 -5.92
CA VAL A 226 -7.14 9.24 -5.33
C VAL A 226 -7.95 8.39 -4.37
N VAL A 227 -8.21 7.12 -4.74
CA VAL A 227 -8.91 6.17 -3.88
C VAL A 227 -8.09 5.87 -2.61
N ALA A 228 -6.77 5.71 -2.73
CA ALA A 228 -5.88 5.52 -1.59
C ALA A 228 -5.90 6.75 -0.64
N ALA A 229 -5.92 7.96 -1.20
CA ALA A 229 -6.03 9.19 -0.41
C ALA A 229 -7.39 9.30 0.30
N ALA A 230 -8.49 8.92 -0.37
CA ALA A 230 -9.82 8.87 0.24
C ALA A 230 -9.89 7.86 1.40
N ALA A 231 -9.33 6.66 1.22
CA ALA A 231 -9.25 5.66 2.28
C ALA A 231 -8.39 6.13 3.46
N ALA A 232 -7.30 6.84 3.18
CA ALA A 232 -6.45 7.41 4.22
C ALA A 232 -7.15 8.54 5.00
N LEU A 233 -7.92 9.40 4.33
CA LEU A 233 -8.74 10.42 4.98
C LEU A 233 -9.80 9.78 5.87
N GLU A 234 -10.54 8.79 5.37
CA GLU A 234 -11.55 8.08 6.15
C GLU A 234 -10.94 7.40 7.38
N ALA A 235 -9.78 6.77 7.23
CA ALA A 235 -9.07 6.18 8.37
C ALA A 235 -8.71 7.23 9.43
N LEU A 236 -8.21 8.41 9.01
CA LEU A 236 -7.91 9.52 9.90
C LEU A 236 -9.16 10.02 10.64
N GLU A 237 -10.27 10.26 9.93
CA GLU A 237 -11.54 10.72 10.48
C GLU A 237 -12.13 9.74 11.49
N ASN A 238 -11.94 8.45 11.28
CA ASN A 238 -12.37 7.37 12.17
C ASN A 238 -11.32 7.01 13.26
N GLY A 239 -10.28 7.83 13.45
CA GLY A 239 -9.24 7.61 14.46
C GLY A 239 -8.46 6.32 14.25
N PHE A 240 -8.22 5.94 12.98
CA PHE A 240 -7.53 4.71 12.58
C PHE A 240 -8.16 3.42 13.15
N ALA A 241 -9.48 3.44 13.33
CA ALA A 241 -10.21 2.27 13.83
C ALA A 241 -9.99 1.04 12.93
N ILE A 242 -9.89 -0.12 13.55
CA ILE A 242 -9.69 -1.40 12.89
C ILE A 242 -10.89 -2.33 13.09
N ASP A 243 -11.06 -3.26 12.19
CA ASP A 243 -11.91 -4.44 12.41
C ASP A 243 -11.02 -5.55 12.98
N GLU A 244 -11.22 -5.85 14.26
CA GLU A 244 -10.45 -6.87 14.99
C GLU A 244 -10.50 -8.26 14.34
N ASN A 245 -11.55 -8.56 13.56
CA ASN A 245 -11.66 -9.83 12.85
C ASN A 245 -10.75 -9.91 11.61
N ARG A 246 -10.16 -8.80 11.20
CA ARG A 246 -9.25 -8.69 10.05
C ARG A 246 -7.83 -8.30 10.47
N TYR A 247 -7.59 -8.12 11.76
CA TYR A 247 -6.32 -7.62 12.26
C TYR A 247 -5.50 -8.73 12.91
N ASN A 248 -4.25 -8.78 12.52
CA ASN A 248 -3.21 -9.54 13.18
C ASN A 248 -2.00 -8.62 13.38
N GLU A 249 -1.58 -8.42 14.61
CA GLU A 249 -0.53 -7.46 14.99
C GLU A 249 0.82 -7.69 14.28
N ARG A 250 1.06 -8.88 13.73
CA ARG A 250 2.29 -9.22 12.99
C ARG A 250 2.17 -9.06 11.48
N GLU A 251 0.96 -9.04 10.94
CA GLU A 251 0.72 -9.15 9.49
C GLU A 251 0.51 -7.82 8.78
N GLY A 252 0.20 -6.77 9.52
CA GLY A 252 -0.27 -5.51 8.97
C GLY A 252 -1.80 -5.45 8.81
N TYR A 253 -2.32 -4.33 8.31
CA TYR A 253 -3.75 -4.09 8.15
C TYR A 253 -4.04 -3.21 6.94
N ILE A 254 -5.05 -3.58 6.16
CA ILE A 254 -5.50 -2.82 4.99
C ILE A 254 -6.68 -1.92 5.37
N TYR A 255 -6.51 -0.62 5.20
CA TYR A 255 -7.57 0.37 5.23
C TYR A 255 -8.23 0.46 3.84
N VAL A 256 -9.55 0.33 3.78
CA VAL A 256 -10.36 0.38 2.56
C VAL A 256 -11.57 1.27 2.74
#